data_66ed98d8097a1d24c004aa663f9dfcbd
#
_entry.id   66ed98d8097a1d24c004aa663f9dfcbd
#
_cell.length_a   1.000
_cell.length_b   1.000
_cell.length_c   1.000
_cell.angle_alpha   90.00
_cell.angle_beta   90.00
_cell.angle_gamma   90.00
#
_symmetry.space_group_name_H-M   'P 1'
#
loop_
_entity.id
_entity.type
_entity.pdbx_description
1 polymer ?
#
loop_
_entity_poly.entity_id
_entity_poly.type
_entity_poly.pdbx_seq_one_letter_code
_entity_poly.pdbx_strand_id
1 'polypeptide(L)'
;MRLVLTISLAMAIIPLPWPEDDPRPTATGPVFSGAALVRPEGYHTWPLVGASLGLSYAETPQGSGPGAFHRVYVNPSSYEAYDRTGTFPDGTMFVLELYAAHEKTAPAKGGFFEGPRVGLEASVKDSRRFPSGWAYFGFENGARATATAFPEGRCHSCHVDHAARDSVFVQFYPTLRDR
;
A
#
# COMPACT_ATOMS: atom_id res chain seq x y z
N MET A 1 -34.49 20.92 -64.30
CA MET A 1 -33.98 21.38 -63.01
C MET A 1 -34.40 20.37 -61.98
N ARG A 2 -33.49 19.43 -61.56
CA ARG A 2 -33.82 18.36 -60.61
C ARG A 2 -33.32 18.81 -59.21
N LEU A 3 -34.25 18.92 -58.29
CA LEU A 3 -33.99 19.28 -56.90
C LEU A 3 -33.52 17.99 -56.18
N VAL A 4 -32.27 17.98 -55.68
CA VAL A 4 -31.73 16.89 -54.85
C VAL A 4 -31.95 17.27 -53.40
N LEU A 5 -32.89 16.56 -52.74
CA LEU A 5 -33.18 16.73 -51.31
C LEU A 5 -32.15 15.90 -50.53
N THR A 6 -31.18 16.52 -49.87
CA THR A 6 -30.27 15.84 -48.97
C THR A 6 -30.89 15.77 -47.57
N ILE A 7 -31.23 14.57 -47.12
CA ILE A 7 -31.69 14.31 -45.75
C ILE A 7 -30.47 14.08 -44.88
N SER A 8 -30.15 15.05 -43.99
CA SER A 8 -29.13 14.90 -42.97
C SER A 8 -29.72 14.16 -41.78
N LEU A 9 -29.29 12.92 -41.56
CA LEU A 9 -29.65 12.12 -40.39
C LEU A 9 -28.74 12.56 -39.22
N ALA A 10 -29.27 13.36 -38.29
CA ALA A 10 -28.60 13.71 -37.06
C ALA A 10 -28.67 12.51 -36.08
N MET A 11 -27.55 11.85 -35.86
CA MET A 11 -27.43 10.76 -34.90
C MET A 11 -27.28 11.37 -33.50
N ALA A 12 -28.35 11.33 -32.70
CA ALA A 12 -28.31 11.74 -31.29
C ALA A 12 -27.54 10.72 -30.49
N ILE A 13 -26.37 11.10 -29.99
CA ILE A 13 -25.60 10.32 -29.01
C ILE A 13 -26.30 10.49 -27.68
N ILE A 14 -27.03 9.49 -27.23
CA ILE A 14 -27.60 9.43 -25.88
C ILE A 14 -26.45 8.98 -24.96
N PRO A 15 -26.01 9.81 -24.00
CA PRO A 15 -25.01 9.36 -23.01
C PRO A 15 -25.66 8.28 -22.16
N LEU A 16 -25.08 7.07 -22.14
CA LEU A 16 -25.45 6.05 -21.16
C LEU A 16 -25.09 6.60 -19.76
N PRO A 17 -26.01 6.59 -18.81
CA PRO A 17 -25.67 6.91 -17.43
C PRO A 17 -24.65 5.88 -16.92
N TRP A 18 -23.53 6.35 -16.40
CA TRP A 18 -22.62 5.49 -15.65
C TRP A 18 -23.37 5.01 -14.41
N PRO A 19 -23.24 3.72 -14.03
CA PRO A 19 -23.79 3.27 -12.77
C PRO A 19 -23.11 4.06 -11.63
N GLU A 20 -23.86 4.91 -10.94
CA GLU A 20 -23.39 5.72 -9.81
C GLU A 20 -23.17 4.92 -8.51
N ASP A 21 -23.48 3.63 -8.51
CA ASP A 21 -23.35 2.73 -7.35
C ASP A 21 -22.33 1.62 -7.60
N ASP A 22 -21.06 1.99 -7.85
CA ASP A 22 -19.97 1.09 -7.50
C ASP A 22 -19.61 1.40 -6.03
N PRO A 23 -19.97 0.54 -5.05
CA PRO A 23 -19.56 0.75 -3.67
C PRO A 23 -18.04 0.66 -3.65
N ARG A 24 -17.36 1.81 -3.69
CA ARG A 24 -15.94 1.85 -3.40
C ARG A 24 -15.78 1.10 -2.09
N PRO A 25 -14.89 0.10 -2.03
CA PRO A 25 -14.68 -0.63 -0.81
C PRO A 25 -14.42 0.38 0.28
N THR A 26 -15.31 0.46 1.24
CA THR A 26 -15.16 1.33 2.41
C THR A 26 -13.83 0.93 3.02
N ALA A 27 -12.91 1.88 3.09
CA ALA A 27 -11.59 1.68 3.63
C ALA A 27 -11.73 1.22 5.07
N THR A 28 -11.68 -0.07 5.25
CA THR A 28 -11.77 -0.68 6.56
C THR A 28 -10.39 -0.57 7.22
N GLY A 29 -10.37 -0.02 8.43
CA GLY A 29 -9.21 -0.08 9.31
C GLY A 29 -8.84 -1.53 9.66
N PRO A 30 -7.88 -1.73 10.56
CA PRO A 30 -7.43 -3.06 10.97
C PRO A 30 -8.55 -3.87 11.60
N VAL A 31 -8.70 -5.13 11.20
CA VAL A 31 -9.65 -6.09 11.76
C VAL A 31 -8.89 -7.13 12.57
N PHE A 32 -9.32 -7.39 13.80
CA PHE A 32 -8.70 -8.35 14.69
C PHE A 32 -9.63 -9.53 14.99
N SER A 33 -9.06 -10.72 15.05
CA SER A 33 -9.66 -11.92 15.63
C SER A 33 -8.91 -12.26 16.92
N GLY A 34 -9.48 -11.87 18.06
CA GLY A 34 -8.76 -11.92 19.33
C GLY A 34 -7.52 -11.01 19.31
N ALA A 35 -6.35 -11.59 19.56
CA ALA A 35 -5.06 -10.88 19.50
C ALA A 35 -4.43 -10.86 18.11
N ALA A 36 -4.94 -11.60 17.14
CA ALA A 36 -4.37 -11.70 15.81
C ALA A 36 -5.01 -10.70 14.86
N LEU A 37 -4.17 -10.03 14.06
CA LEU A 37 -4.61 -9.19 12.94
C LEU A 37 -5.10 -10.10 11.80
N VAL A 38 -6.29 -9.84 11.29
CA VAL A 38 -6.78 -10.48 10.06
C VAL A 38 -6.03 -9.88 8.87
N ARG A 39 -5.61 -10.72 7.93
CA ARG A 39 -4.92 -10.27 6.71
C ARG A 39 -5.76 -9.22 6.01
N PRO A 40 -5.21 -8.03 5.71
CA PRO A 40 -5.94 -7.00 5.00
C PRO A 40 -6.28 -7.47 3.58
N GLU A 41 -7.51 -7.20 3.17
CA GLU A 41 -7.99 -7.46 1.82
C GLU A 41 -8.35 -6.14 1.13
N GLY A 42 -8.31 -6.10 -0.20
CA GLY A 42 -8.69 -4.93 -0.98
C GLY A 42 -7.75 -3.71 -0.87
N TYR A 43 -6.64 -3.82 -0.15
CA TYR A 43 -5.69 -2.72 0.07
C TYR A 43 -5.02 -2.20 -1.22
N HIS A 44 -5.10 -2.92 -2.31
CA HIS A 44 -4.60 -2.43 -3.61
C HIS A 44 -5.37 -1.21 -4.15
N THR A 45 -6.53 -0.91 -3.56
CA THR A 45 -7.29 0.33 -3.85
C THR A 45 -6.89 1.49 -2.93
N TRP A 46 -6.02 1.25 -1.95
CA TRP A 46 -5.57 2.27 -1.02
C TRP A 46 -4.49 3.16 -1.63
N PRO A 47 -4.24 4.35 -1.09
CA PRO A 47 -3.11 5.18 -1.48
C PRO A 47 -1.79 4.41 -1.39
N LEU A 48 -1.09 4.27 -2.51
CA LEU A 48 0.30 3.84 -2.57
C LEU A 48 1.18 5.02 -2.16
N VAL A 49 1.83 4.92 -1.01
CA VAL A 49 2.60 6.03 -0.44
C VAL A 49 4.10 5.91 -0.67
N GLY A 50 4.60 4.70 -0.87
CA GLY A 50 6.01 4.45 -1.10
C GLY A 50 6.25 3.26 -2.01
N ALA A 51 7.28 3.36 -2.84
CA ALA A 51 7.82 2.26 -3.64
C ALA A 51 9.35 2.36 -3.65
N SER A 52 10.02 1.23 -3.51
CA SER A 52 11.48 1.17 -3.58
C SER A 52 11.96 -0.17 -4.12
N LEU A 53 13.20 -0.21 -4.58
CA LEU A 53 13.86 -1.45 -5.00
C LEU A 53 15.16 -1.59 -4.21
N GLY A 54 15.33 -2.76 -3.57
CA GLY A 54 16.55 -3.11 -2.86
C GLY A 54 16.78 -2.31 -1.57
N LEU A 55 15.76 -1.65 -1.01
CA LEU A 55 15.89 -0.97 0.27
C LEU A 55 16.28 -1.99 1.34
N SER A 56 17.43 -1.76 1.97
CA SER A 56 17.98 -2.63 3.02
C SER A 56 18.50 -1.78 4.15
N TYR A 57 18.34 -2.26 5.36
CA TYR A 57 18.90 -1.66 6.58
C TYR A 57 20.16 -2.42 7.05
N ALA A 58 20.61 -3.42 6.31
CA ALA A 58 21.86 -4.12 6.59
C ALA A 58 23.05 -3.28 6.10
N GLU A 59 24.12 -3.21 6.90
CA GLU A 59 25.36 -2.49 6.54
C GLU A 59 26.03 -3.05 5.29
N THR A 60 25.84 -4.35 5.03
CA THR A 60 26.33 -5.01 3.81
C THR A 60 25.16 -5.55 3.00
N PRO A 61 25.15 -5.33 1.66
CA PRO A 61 24.11 -5.90 0.81
C PRO A 61 24.06 -7.42 0.97
N GLN A 62 22.88 -7.96 1.19
CA GLN A 62 22.63 -9.40 1.25
C GLN A 62 22.43 -9.93 -0.17
N GLY A 63 23.47 -10.53 -0.75
CA GLY A 63 23.43 -11.12 -2.09
C GLY A 63 23.85 -10.15 -3.22
N SER A 64 23.92 -10.68 -4.45
CA SER A 64 24.41 -9.98 -5.64
C SER A 64 23.30 -9.34 -6.49
N GLY A 65 22.05 -9.47 -6.09
CA GLY A 65 20.89 -9.00 -6.84
C GLY A 65 20.41 -7.61 -6.43
N PRO A 66 19.40 -7.05 -7.14
CA PRO A 66 18.84 -5.73 -6.85
C PRO A 66 17.98 -5.69 -5.57
N GLY A 67 17.82 -6.81 -4.86
CA GLY A 67 16.92 -6.93 -3.72
C GLY A 67 15.46 -7.11 -4.13
N ALA A 68 14.54 -6.78 -3.23
CA ALA A 68 13.11 -6.87 -3.47
C ALA A 68 12.50 -5.50 -3.79
N PHE A 69 11.44 -5.50 -4.57
CA PHE A 69 10.54 -4.35 -4.64
C PHE A 69 9.70 -4.27 -3.37
N HIS A 70 9.53 -3.05 -2.88
CA HIS A 70 8.65 -2.72 -1.77
C HIS A 70 7.52 -1.84 -2.29
N ARG A 71 6.29 -2.15 -1.94
CA ARG A 71 5.12 -1.29 -2.14
C ARG A 71 4.45 -1.05 -0.79
N VAL A 72 4.24 0.20 -0.44
CA VAL A 72 3.64 0.57 0.84
C VAL A 72 2.33 1.31 0.59
N TYR A 73 1.26 0.75 1.14
CA TYR A 73 -0.08 1.33 1.09
C TYR A 73 -0.49 1.78 2.48
N VAL A 74 -1.38 2.76 2.56
CA VAL A 74 -2.00 3.18 3.82
C VAL A 74 -3.52 3.25 3.65
N ASN A 75 -4.28 2.86 4.69
CA ASN A 75 -5.73 2.93 4.62
C ASN A 75 -6.20 4.38 4.40
N PRO A 76 -7.19 4.61 3.50
CA PRO A 76 -7.57 5.94 3.03
C PRO A 76 -7.94 6.93 4.12
N SER A 77 -8.71 6.51 5.13
CA SER A 77 -9.09 7.39 6.23
C SER A 77 -7.89 7.93 7.02
N SER A 78 -6.86 7.10 7.19
CA SER A 78 -5.63 7.52 7.88
C SER A 78 -4.73 8.37 6.99
N TYR A 79 -4.71 8.10 5.68
CA TYR A 79 -4.05 8.98 4.72
C TYR A 79 -4.64 10.38 4.75
N GLU A 80 -5.97 10.50 4.66
CA GLU A 80 -6.69 11.77 4.72
C GLU A 80 -6.50 12.50 6.06
N ALA A 81 -6.50 11.75 7.18
CA ALA A 81 -6.24 12.33 8.48
C ALA A 81 -4.82 12.89 8.56
N TYR A 82 -3.83 12.13 8.12
CA TYR A 82 -2.44 12.56 8.08
C TYR A 82 -2.24 13.77 7.18
N ASP A 83 -2.87 13.79 6.00
CA ASP A 83 -2.81 14.90 5.05
C ASP A 83 -3.29 16.22 5.67
N ARG A 84 -4.34 16.18 6.49
CA ARG A 84 -4.89 17.35 7.18
C ARG A 84 -4.11 17.77 8.42
N THR A 85 -3.56 16.82 9.18
CA THR A 85 -3.10 17.07 10.56
C THR A 85 -1.61 16.82 10.76
N GLY A 86 -0.94 16.12 9.83
CA GLY A 86 0.42 15.66 9.98
C GLY A 86 0.59 14.55 11.03
N THR A 87 -0.52 13.90 11.46
CA THR A 87 -0.53 12.89 12.53
C THR A 87 -1.33 11.67 12.10
N PHE A 88 -0.80 10.48 12.39
CA PHE A 88 -1.52 9.23 12.16
C PHE A 88 -2.46 8.92 13.33
N PRO A 89 -3.78 8.74 13.11
CA PRO A 89 -4.72 8.37 14.17
C PRO A 89 -4.60 6.87 14.54
N ASP A 90 -5.17 6.49 15.69
CA ASP A 90 -5.45 5.08 15.97
C ASP A 90 -6.35 4.50 14.86
N GLY A 91 -6.11 3.24 14.49
CA GLY A 91 -6.73 2.61 13.34
C GLY A 91 -5.95 2.82 12.02
N THR A 92 -4.81 3.53 12.05
CA THR A 92 -3.90 3.57 10.91
C THR A 92 -3.34 2.18 10.66
N MET A 93 -3.39 1.77 9.39
CA MET A 93 -2.76 0.54 8.94
C MET A 93 -1.96 0.81 7.67
N PHE A 94 -0.68 0.47 7.71
CA PHE A 94 0.14 0.34 6.51
C PHE A 94 0.23 -1.13 6.11
N VAL A 95 0.24 -1.36 4.80
CA VAL A 95 0.48 -2.69 4.21
C VAL A 95 1.72 -2.60 3.34
N LEU A 96 2.69 -3.47 3.60
CA LEU A 96 3.92 -3.62 2.83
C LEU A 96 3.86 -4.92 2.03
N GLU A 97 3.98 -4.81 0.73
CA GLU A 97 4.24 -5.93 -0.16
C GLU A 97 5.71 -5.98 -0.56
N LEU A 98 6.25 -7.18 -0.57
CA LEU A 98 7.59 -7.48 -1.04
C LEU A 98 7.50 -8.39 -2.26
N TYR A 99 8.12 -7.98 -3.37
CA TYR A 99 8.19 -8.77 -4.59
C TYR A 99 9.63 -9.05 -4.98
N ALA A 100 9.92 -10.28 -5.39
CA ALA A 100 11.22 -10.60 -5.97
C ALA A 100 11.46 -9.74 -7.22
N ALA A 101 12.66 -9.19 -7.36
CA ALA A 101 13.02 -8.49 -8.58
C ALA A 101 13.41 -9.50 -9.67
N HIS A 102 12.74 -9.42 -10.82
CA HIS A 102 13.09 -10.17 -12.02
C HIS A 102 13.82 -9.25 -13.00
N GLU A 103 14.82 -9.80 -13.64
CA GLU A 103 15.53 -9.11 -14.70
C GLU A 103 14.63 -8.89 -15.91
N LYS A 104 15.04 -7.94 -16.75
CA LYS A 104 14.38 -7.62 -18.01
C LYS A 104 14.07 -8.85 -18.85
N THR A 105 12.91 -8.81 -19.50
CA THR A 105 12.54 -9.74 -20.55
C THR A 105 11.97 -8.96 -21.73
N ALA A 106 12.03 -9.54 -22.93
CA ALA A 106 11.50 -8.87 -24.12
C ALA A 106 10.05 -8.38 -23.92
N PRO A 107 9.69 -7.18 -24.40
CA PRO A 107 10.47 -6.24 -25.24
C PRO A 107 11.40 -5.29 -24.45
N ALA A 108 11.45 -5.34 -23.11
CA ALA A 108 12.31 -4.48 -22.31
C ALA A 108 13.80 -4.80 -22.58
N LYS A 109 14.59 -3.72 -22.76
CA LYS A 109 16.02 -3.83 -23.00
C LYS A 109 16.89 -3.66 -21.76
N GLY A 110 16.29 -3.26 -20.65
CA GLY A 110 16.97 -3.05 -19.35
C GLY A 110 15.96 -2.96 -18.23
N GLY A 111 16.47 -2.93 -16.98
CA GLY A 111 15.66 -2.76 -15.79
C GLY A 111 15.16 -4.06 -15.16
N PHE A 112 14.39 -3.89 -14.10
CA PHE A 112 13.80 -4.97 -13.33
C PHE A 112 12.29 -4.75 -13.25
N PHE A 113 11.56 -5.84 -13.09
CA PHE A 113 10.12 -5.80 -12.83
C PHE A 113 9.77 -6.75 -11.67
N GLU A 114 8.59 -6.58 -11.13
CA GLU A 114 8.14 -7.38 -10.01
C GLU A 114 7.79 -8.80 -10.44
N GLY A 115 8.40 -9.75 -9.79
CA GLY A 115 8.13 -11.16 -9.93
C GLY A 115 7.11 -11.66 -8.88
N PRO A 116 7.27 -12.89 -8.39
CA PRO A 116 6.41 -13.41 -7.32
C PRO A 116 6.48 -12.58 -6.05
N ARG A 117 5.35 -12.44 -5.35
CA ARG A 117 5.34 -11.86 -4.02
C ARG A 117 6.06 -12.79 -3.04
N VAL A 118 7.01 -12.23 -2.30
CA VAL A 118 7.84 -12.95 -1.32
C VAL A 118 7.54 -12.55 0.12
N GLY A 119 6.78 -11.47 0.34
CA GLY A 119 6.36 -11.04 1.66
C GLY A 119 5.09 -10.21 1.62
N LEU A 120 4.32 -10.28 2.70
CA LEU A 120 3.19 -9.41 3.00
C LEU A 120 3.24 -9.10 4.49
N GLU A 121 3.37 -7.83 4.81
CA GLU A 121 3.47 -7.35 6.18
C GLU A 121 2.48 -6.21 6.41
N ALA A 122 2.14 -5.95 7.66
CA ALA A 122 1.36 -4.79 8.05
C ALA A 122 1.89 -4.18 9.33
N SER A 123 1.75 -2.86 9.48
CA SER A 123 1.89 -2.15 10.74
C SER A 123 0.58 -1.47 11.09
N VAL A 124 0.20 -1.54 12.37
CA VAL A 124 -1.06 -1.00 12.87
C VAL A 124 -0.80 -0.10 14.07
N LYS A 125 -1.39 1.09 14.04
CA LYS A 125 -1.46 1.97 15.19
C LYS A 125 -2.74 1.74 15.97
N ASP A 126 -2.61 1.36 17.24
CA ASP A 126 -3.72 1.25 18.19
C ASP A 126 -3.15 1.38 19.62
N SER A 127 -3.20 2.59 20.16
CA SER A 127 -2.64 2.93 21.47
C SER A 127 -3.36 2.26 22.65
N ARG A 128 -4.58 1.74 22.44
CA ARG A 128 -5.34 1.00 23.43
C ARG A 128 -4.96 -0.47 23.47
N ARG A 129 -4.53 -1.01 22.32
CA ARG A 129 -4.18 -2.42 22.17
C ARG A 129 -2.68 -2.66 22.38
N PHE A 130 -1.85 -1.72 21.96
CA PHE A 130 -0.39 -1.83 21.99
C PHE A 130 0.20 -0.72 22.85
N PRO A 131 0.91 -1.06 23.96
CA PRO A 131 1.51 -0.04 24.85
C PRO A 131 2.45 0.93 24.14
N SER A 132 3.18 0.46 23.13
CA SER A 132 4.07 1.28 22.29
C SER A 132 3.33 2.08 21.21
N GLY A 133 2.00 1.93 21.10
CA GLY A 133 1.15 2.56 20.09
C GLY A 133 1.14 1.84 18.75
N TRP A 134 2.20 1.13 18.37
CA TRP A 134 2.33 0.44 17.11
C TRP A 134 2.63 -1.05 17.28
N ALA A 135 2.10 -1.87 16.36
CA ALA A 135 2.46 -3.27 16.23
C ALA A 135 2.66 -3.67 14.77
N TYR A 136 3.48 -4.71 14.55
CA TYR A 136 3.94 -5.15 13.24
C TYR A 136 3.59 -6.62 13.05
N PHE A 137 3.13 -6.99 11.86
CA PHE A 137 2.56 -8.30 11.56
C PHE A 137 3.11 -8.83 10.25
N GLY A 138 3.31 -10.16 10.17
CA GLY A 138 3.75 -10.82 8.95
C GLY A 138 2.80 -11.92 8.54
N PHE A 139 2.38 -11.91 7.28
CA PHE A 139 1.47 -12.88 6.67
C PHE A 139 2.21 -13.84 5.72
N GLU A 140 3.54 -13.97 5.88
CA GLU A 140 4.43 -14.64 4.94
C GLU A 140 4.32 -14.00 3.55
N ASN A 141 4.18 -14.77 2.49
CA ASN A 141 3.87 -14.23 1.16
C ASN A 141 2.35 -13.99 0.93
N GLY A 142 1.57 -13.83 2.00
CA GLY A 142 0.11 -13.72 1.97
C GLY A 142 -0.62 -15.05 2.17
N ALA A 143 0.10 -16.12 2.53
CA ALA A 143 -0.49 -17.43 2.75
C ALA A 143 -1.30 -17.51 4.05
N ARG A 144 -0.93 -16.72 5.08
CA ARG A 144 -1.64 -16.73 6.37
C ARG A 144 -2.85 -15.81 6.35
N ALA A 145 -3.98 -16.31 6.83
CA ALA A 145 -5.21 -15.52 6.98
C ALA A 145 -5.17 -14.57 8.19
N THR A 146 -4.35 -14.89 9.20
CA THR A 146 -4.17 -14.08 10.41
C THR A 146 -2.69 -14.08 10.83
N ALA A 147 -2.28 -13.05 11.56
CA ALA A 147 -0.93 -12.96 12.13
C ALA A 147 -0.97 -12.41 13.55
N THR A 148 -0.14 -12.93 14.44
CA THR A 148 0.17 -12.31 15.74
C THR A 148 1.23 -11.23 15.57
N ALA A 149 1.19 -10.22 16.44
CA ALA A 149 2.21 -9.17 16.42
C ALA A 149 3.61 -9.77 16.62
N PHE A 150 4.58 -9.24 15.89
CA PHE A 150 5.98 -9.53 16.18
C PHE A 150 6.38 -9.00 17.56
N PRO A 151 7.37 -9.62 18.23
CA PRO A 151 7.98 -9.04 19.40
C PRO A 151 8.51 -7.61 19.11
N GLU A 152 8.37 -6.69 20.07
CA GLU A 152 8.76 -5.28 19.89
C GLU A 152 10.20 -5.10 19.39
N GLY A 153 11.15 -5.88 19.88
CA GLY A 153 12.55 -5.81 19.46
C GLY A 153 12.82 -6.17 17.99
N ARG A 154 11.83 -6.75 17.29
CA ARG A 154 12.04 -7.16 15.89
C ARG A 154 11.88 -6.01 14.88
N CYS A 155 10.85 -5.19 15.04
CA CYS A 155 10.53 -4.12 14.09
C CYS A 155 10.44 -2.77 14.79
N HIS A 156 9.73 -2.71 15.93
CA HIS A 156 9.36 -1.47 16.59
C HIS A 156 10.58 -0.64 17.03
N SER A 157 11.63 -1.25 17.59
CA SER A 157 12.84 -0.54 17.99
C SER A 157 13.46 0.24 16.84
N CYS A 158 13.66 -0.41 15.68
CA CYS A 158 14.20 0.24 14.49
C CYS A 158 13.29 1.38 13.99
N HIS A 159 11.97 1.17 14.02
CA HIS A 159 11.02 2.20 13.62
C HIS A 159 11.05 3.41 14.57
N VAL A 160 11.17 3.19 15.87
CA VAL A 160 11.30 4.30 16.86
C VAL A 160 12.60 5.07 16.65
N ASP A 161 13.72 4.37 16.41
CA ASP A 161 15.04 5.00 16.37
C ASP A 161 15.30 5.75 15.05
N HIS A 162 14.68 5.31 13.93
CA HIS A 162 15.07 5.77 12.59
C HIS A 162 13.94 6.37 11.75
N ALA A 163 12.68 6.18 12.13
CA ALA A 163 11.56 6.76 11.39
C ALA A 163 11.45 8.27 11.66
N ALA A 164 11.22 9.04 10.62
CA ALA A 164 11.18 10.51 10.73
C ALA A 164 9.94 11.03 11.49
N ARG A 165 8.87 10.25 11.54
CA ARG A 165 7.64 10.70 12.22
C ARG A 165 6.81 9.52 12.71
N ASP A 166 6.46 9.55 14.01
CA ASP A 166 5.48 8.63 14.62
C ASP A 166 5.73 7.15 14.26
N SER A 167 6.98 6.70 14.34
CA SER A 167 7.43 5.36 13.96
C SER A 167 7.11 4.97 12.50
N VAL A 168 6.90 5.95 11.61
CA VAL A 168 6.67 5.75 10.17
C VAL A 168 7.80 6.39 9.36
N PHE A 169 8.37 5.65 8.45
CA PHE A 169 9.45 6.10 7.56
C PHE A 169 8.95 7.07 6.47
N VAL A 170 8.26 8.14 6.88
CA VAL A 170 7.72 9.14 5.94
C VAL A 170 8.79 9.75 5.04
N GLN A 171 10.06 9.77 5.47
CA GLN A 171 11.19 10.23 4.67
C GLN A 171 11.35 9.43 3.36
N PHE A 172 10.85 8.20 3.29
CA PHE A 172 10.88 7.36 2.09
C PHE A 172 9.56 7.39 1.30
N TYR A 173 8.54 8.11 1.80
CA TYR A 173 7.21 8.14 1.21
C TYR A 173 6.90 9.51 0.61
N PRO A 174 7.15 9.71 -0.71
CA PRO A 174 7.03 11.03 -1.34
C PRO A 174 5.69 11.74 -1.10
N THR A 175 4.60 10.97 -1.02
CA THR A 175 3.25 11.51 -0.83
C THR A 175 2.96 11.94 0.62
N LEU A 176 3.83 11.58 1.58
CA LEU A 176 3.66 11.89 3.01
C LEU A 176 4.70 12.85 3.57
N ARG A 177 5.93 12.86 3.03
CA ARG A 177 7.05 13.62 3.62
C ARG A 177 6.89 15.13 3.51
N ASP A 178 6.17 15.61 2.50
CA ASP A 178 6.02 17.03 2.19
C ASP A 178 4.75 17.64 2.82
N ARG A 179 4.22 16.98 3.88
CA ARG A 179 3.00 17.36 4.61
C ARG A 179 3.28 17.90 6.01
#